data_057c4e52800343e3ed7690c35b20c04d
#
_entry.id   057c4e52800343e3ed7690c35b20c04d
#
_cell.length_a   1.000
_cell.length_b   1.000
_cell.length_c   1.000
_cell.angle_alpha   90.00
_cell.angle_beta   90.00
_cell.angle_gamma   90.00
#
_symmetry.space_group_name_H-M   'P 1'
#
loop_
_entity.id
_entity.type
_entity.pdbx_description
1 polymer ?
#
loop_
_entity_poly.entity_id
_entity_poly.type
_entity_poly.pdbx_seq_one_letter_code
_entity_poly.pdbx_strand_id
1 'polypeptide(L)'
;MKLHQPLMLLGAALLSLSAWAQTPAASGEVTKIDKAGGRVTLKHGEIKHLDMPPMTMAFHVKDAKLLDGLVVGDKLRFQAERIDGKYTVTSVSKTP
;
A
#
# COMPACT_ATOMS: atom_id res chain seq x y z
N MET A 1 11.27 -35.73 34.62
CA MET A 1 10.92 -35.42 34.26
C MET A 1 10.35 -34.66 33.57
N LYS A 2 10.44 -34.43 33.33
CA LYS A 2 10.02 -33.90 32.71
C LYS A 2 9.68 -32.97 32.15
N LEU A 3 9.87 -32.77 31.83
CA LEU A 3 9.57 -31.98 31.32
C LEU A 3 9.33 -31.31 30.57
N HIS A 4 9.36 -31.24 30.33
CA HIS A 4 9.13 -30.73 29.57
C HIS A 4 8.67 -30.04 28.81
N GLN A 5 8.64 -29.88 28.52
CA GLN A 5 8.30 -29.30 27.78
C GLN A 5 7.72 -28.48 27.34
N PRO A 6 7.59 -28.45 27.36
CA PRO A 6 6.83 -27.60 26.96
C PRO A 6 6.94 -26.59 26.23
N LEU A 7 7.04 -26.17 25.97
CA LEU A 7 7.28 -25.24 25.54
C LEU A 7 7.04 -24.83 24.38
N MET A 8 7.32 -24.90 23.80
CA MET A 8 7.31 -24.71 22.70
C MET A 8 6.32 -24.14 22.05
N LEU A 9 5.61 -24.37 22.03
CA LEU A 9 4.51 -24.06 21.51
C LEU A 9 4.35 -22.73 21.27
N LEU A 10 4.79 -22.01 21.89
CA LEU A 10 4.55 -20.72 21.84
C LEU A 10 4.94 -20.15 20.61
N GLY A 11 5.85 -20.57 19.96
CA GLY A 11 6.31 -19.93 18.75
C GLY A 11 5.26 -19.76 17.73
N ALA A 12 4.34 -20.61 17.73
CA ALA A 12 3.33 -20.55 16.72
C ALA A 12 2.50 -19.30 16.77
N ALA A 13 2.32 -18.79 17.91
CA ALA A 13 1.49 -17.62 18.04
C ALA A 13 2.02 -16.43 17.31
N LEU A 14 3.31 -16.39 17.13
CA LEU A 14 3.90 -15.24 16.50
C LEU A 14 3.55 -15.10 15.07
N LEU A 15 3.38 -16.20 14.42
CA LEU A 15 3.15 -16.15 13.00
C LEU A 15 1.88 -15.49 12.60
N SER A 16 0.88 -15.65 13.38
CA SER A 16 -0.40 -15.12 13.01
C SER A 16 -0.44 -13.61 13.07
N LEU A 17 0.49 -12.99 13.73
CA LEU A 17 0.44 -11.56 13.86
C LEU A 17 0.72 -10.79 12.62
N SER A 18 1.58 -11.31 11.77
CA SER A 18 1.95 -10.53 10.60
C SER A 18 0.87 -10.51 9.53
N ALA A 19 -0.01 -11.48 9.56
CA ALA A 19 -0.95 -11.59 8.46
C ALA A 19 -1.97 -10.47 8.38
N TRP A 20 -2.43 -9.96 9.49
CA TRP A 20 -3.50 -8.97 9.46
C TRP A 20 -3.00 -7.53 9.48
N ALA A 21 -1.72 -7.35 9.43
CA ALA A 21 -1.17 -6.01 9.45
C ALA A 21 -1.11 -5.37 8.08
N GLN A 22 -1.45 -6.08 7.03
CA GLN A 22 -1.20 -5.59 5.69
C GLN A 22 -2.44 -5.12 4.97
N THR A 23 -2.34 -3.93 4.37
CA THR A 23 -3.35 -3.41 3.49
C THR A 23 -3.14 -4.04 2.11
N PRO A 24 -4.21 -4.46 1.44
CA PRO A 24 -4.06 -5.00 0.10
C PRO A 24 -3.45 -3.98 -0.85
N ALA A 25 -2.58 -4.44 -1.73
CA ALA A 25 -1.96 -3.59 -2.73
C ALA A 25 -2.79 -3.59 -4.01
N ALA A 26 -2.81 -2.45 -4.68
CA ALA A 26 -3.44 -2.30 -5.98
C ALA A 26 -2.37 -2.04 -7.02
N SER A 27 -2.71 -2.18 -8.28
CA SER A 27 -1.79 -1.86 -9.36
C SER A 27 -2.20 -0.55 -10.01
N GLY A 28 -1.24 0.17 -10.54
CA GLY A 28 -1.53 1.42 -11.22
C GLY A 28 -0.39 1.87 -12.08
N GLU A 29 -0.68 2.87 -12.90
CA GLU A 29 0.30 3.49 -13.76
C GLU A 29 0.29 4.98 -13.49
N VAL A 30 1.48 5.58 -13.35
CA VAL A 30 1.60 7.01 -13.07
C VAL A 30 1.26 7.80 -14.33
N THR A 31 0.28 8.70 -14.22
CA THR A 31 -0.08 9.56 -15.34
C THR A 31 0.27 11.01 -15.07
N LYS A 32 0.43 11.41 -13.81
CA LYS A 32 0.80 12.78 -13.46
C LYS A 32 1.42 12.79 -12.07
N ILE A 33 2.39 13.65 -11.86
CA ILE A 33 3.04 13.82 -10.56
C ILE A 33 3.02 15.30 -10.20
N ASP A 34 2.53 15.60 -9.01
CA ASP A 34 2.55 16.96 -8.45
C ASP A 34 3.29 16.91 -7.12
N LYS A 35 4.60 17.05 -7.19
CA LYS A 35 5.42 16.97 -5.99
C LYS A 35 5.12 18.09 -5.01
N ALA A 36 4.94 19.28 -5.52
CA ALA A 36 4.68 20.43 -4.66
C ALA A 36 3.36 20.28 -3.92
N GLY A 37 2.37 19.71 -4.57
CA GLY A 37 1.07 19.51 -3.95
C GLY A 37 0.92 18.19 -3.22
N GLY A 38 1.94 17.34 -3.27
CA GLY A 38 1.87 16.05 -2.60
C GLY A 38 0.83 15.12 -3.17
N ARG A 39 0.70 15.07 -4.50
CA ARG A 39 -0.29 14.25 -5.16
C ARG A 39 0.29 13.50 -6.35
N VAL A 40 -0.28 12.34 -6.62
CA VAL A 40 0.06 11.56 -7.79
C VAL A 40 -1.23 11.08 -8.43
N THR A 41 -1.32 11.22 -9.75
CA THR A 41 -2.47 10.72 -10.48
C THR A 41 -2.13 9.35 -11.03
N LEU A 42 -2.97 8.38 -10.69
CA LEU A 42 -2.76 7.00 -11.06
C LEU A 42 -3.95 6.47 -11.84
N LYS A 43 -3.64 5.76 -12.92
CA LYS A 43 -4.61 4.93 -13.61
C LYS A 43 -4.53 3.57 -12.94
N HIS A 44 -5.53 3.24 -12.11
CA HIS A 44 -5.43 2.08 -11.24
C HIS A 44 -6.51 1.04 -11.53
N GLY A 45 -6.22 -0.18 -11.12
CA GLY A 45 -7.21 -1.24 -11.14
C GLY A 45 -8.14 -1.12 -9.96
N GLU A 46 -9.00 -2.11 -9.80
CA GLU A 46 -9.96 -2.12 -8.71
C GLU A 46 -9.29 -2.05 -7.35
N ILE A 47 -9.83 -1.24 -6.45
CA ILE A 47 -9.38 -1.16 -5.07
C ILE A 47 -10.59 -1.52 -4.19
N LYS A 48 -10.70 -2.77 -3.84
CA LYS A 48 -11.90 -3.28 -3.18
C LYS A 48 -12.21 -2.63 -1.84
N HIS A 49 -11.21 -2.47 -1.00
CA HIS A 49 -11.46 -1.93 0.33
C HIS A 49 -11.81 -0.44 0.31
N LEU A 50 -11.67 0.21 -0.82
CA LEU A 50 -12.08 1.61 -0.98
C LEU A 50 -13.30 1.72 -1.91
N ASP A 51 -13.86 0.59 -2.32
CA ASP A 51 -15.00 0.56 -3.23
C ASP A 51 -14.75 1.32 -4.52
N MET A 52 -13.55 1.19 -5.07
CA MET A 52 -13.19 1.87 -6.29
C MET A 52 -13.09 0.91 -7.46
N PRO A 53 -13.80 1.19 -8.56
CA PRO A 53 -13.58 0.45 -9.80
C PRO A 53 -12.28 0.92 -10.46
N PRO A 54 -11.83 0.25 -11.51
CA PRO A 54 -10.69 0.75 -12.29
C PRO A 54 -10.99 2.15 -12.79
N MET A 55 -10.06 3.07 -12.54
CA MET A 55 -10.25 4.46 -12.97
C MET A 55 -8.94 5.22 -12.85
N THR A 56 -8.96 6.47 -13.28
CA THR A 56 -7.80 7.36 -13.15
C THR A 56 -8.19 8.48 -12.20
N MET A 57 -7.39 8.67 -11.16
CA MET A 57 -7.67 9.75 -10.21
C MET A 57 -6.41 10.18 -9.48
N ALA A 58 -6.47 11.38 -8.92
CA ALA A 58 -5.37 11.90 -8.12
C ALA A 58 -5.51 11.44 -6.69
N PHE A 59 -4.40 10.98 -6.13
CA PHE A 59 -4.31 10.59 -4.72
C PHE A 59 -3.37 11.53 -4.01
N HIS A 60 -3.66 11.78 -2.75
CA HIS A 60 -2.66 12.40 -1.87
C HIS A 60 -1.59 11.34 -1.55
N VAL A 61 -0.43 11.77 -1.09
CA VAL A 61 0.58 10.82 -0.60
C VAL A 61 0.82 11.10 0.87
N LYS A 62 1.03 10.04 1.61
CA LYS A 62 1.29 10.16 3.04
C LYS A 62 2.60 10.90 3.30
N ASP A 63 3.58 10.69 2.43
CA ASP A 63 4.88 11.31 2.54
C ASP A 63 5.35 11.65 1.14
N ALA A 64 5.78 12.88 0.93
CA ALA A 64 6.23 13.32 -0.40
C ALA A 64 7.40 12.48 -0.91
N LYS A 65 8.14 11.84 -0.05
CA LYS A 65 9.22 10.96 -0.46
C LYS A 65 8.74 9.78 -1.28
N LEU A 66 7.48 9.41 -1.15
CA LEU A 66 6.92 8.33 -1.96
C LEU A 66 6.93 8.67 -3.44
N LEU A 67 7.02 9.94 -3.77
CA LEU A 67 7.05 10.40 -5.17
C LEU A 67 8.47 10.42 -5.74
N ASP A 68 9.49 10.28 -4.89
CA ASP A 68 10.87 10.31 -5.35
C ASP A 68 11.15 9.13 -6.27
N GLY A 69 11.75 9.43 -7.40
CA GLY A 69 12.09 8.38 -8.36
C GLY A 69 10.94 7.92 -9.24
N LEU A 70 9.72 8.43 -9.04
CA LEU A 70 8.62 8.08 -9.92
C LEU A 70 8.63 8.98 -11.14
N VAL A 71 8.28 8.41 -12.29
CA VAL A 71 8.10 9.19 -13.51
C VAL A 71 6.81 8.75 -14.16
N VAL A 72 6.24 9.63 -14.98
CA VAL A 72 5.03 9.31 -15.74
C VAL A 72 5.30 8.07 -16.59
N GLY A 73 4.38 7.14 -16.57
CA GLY A 73 4.50 5.86 -17.27
C GLY A 73 4.93 4.72 -16.38
N ASP A 74 5.44 4.99 -15.19
CA ASP A 74 5.83 3.93 -14.26
C ASP A 74 4.64 3.09 -13.86
N LYS A 75 4.85 1.78 -13.81
CA LYS A 75 3.86 0.84 -13.30
C LYS A 75 4.21 0.48 -11.89
N LEU A 76 3.23 0.50 -11.04
CA LEU A 76 3.43 0.35 -9.60
C LEU A 76 2.45 -0.64 -8.99
N ARG A 77 2.87 -1.14 -7.84
CA ARG A 77 1.92 -1.64 -6.86
C ARG A 77 1.93 -0.62 -5.74
N PHE A 78 0.76 -0.30 -5.24
CA PHE A 78 0.67 0.71 -4.18
C PHE A 78 -0.41 0.33 -3.18
N GLN A 79 -0.30 0.90 -2.01
CA GLN A 79 -1.33 0.78 -0.99
C GLN A 79 -1.92 2.15 -0.77
N ALA A 80 -3.23 2.21 -0.64
CA ALA A 80 -3.94 3.45 -0.43
C ALA A 80 -5.01 3.26 0.64
N GLU A 81 -5.26 4.32 1.38
CA GLU A 81 -6.25 4.34 2.44
C GLU A 81 -6.95 5.66 2.45
N ARG A 82 -8.10 5.69 3.09
CA ARG A 82 -8.79 6.95 3.28
C ARG A 82 -8.35 7.53 4.62
N ILE A 83 -7.63 8.64 4.58
CA ILE A 83 -7.08 9.28 5.76
C ILE A 83 -7.63 10.70 5.82
N ASP A 84 -8.33 11.03 6.89
CA ASP A 84 -8.95 12.35 7.06
C ASP A 84 -9.84 12.73 5.88
N GLY A 85 -10.58 11.75 5.38
CA GLY A 85 -11.48 11.98 4.25
C GLY A 85 -10.80 12.03 2.90
N LYS A 86 -9.49 11.80 2.82
CA LYS A 86 -8.75 11.88 1.56
C LYS A 86 -8.17 10.54 1.19
N TYR A 87 -8.26 10.19 -0.08
CA TYR A 87 -7.63 8.97 -0.57
C TYR A 87 -6.14 9.22 -0.67
N THR A 88 -5.38 8.43 0.08
CA THR A 88 -3.96 8.69 0.32
C THR A 88 -3.15 7.45 0.03
N VAL A 89 -2.12 7.58 -0.80
CA VAL A 89 -1.17 6.50 -1.05
C VAL A 89 -0.23 6.41 0.15
N THR A 90 -0.12 5.24 0.74
CA THR A 90 0.71 5.02 1.91
C THR A 90 1.99 4.26 1.61
N SER A 91 2.04 3.53 0.50
CA SER A 91 3.28 2.88 0.08
C SER A 91 3.25 2.66 -1.43
N VAL A 92 4.43 2.59 -2.02
CA VAL A 92 4.61 2.45 -3.45
C VAL A 92 5.77 1.50 -3.71
N SER A 93 5.60 0.64 -4.72
CA SER A 93 6.66 -0.24 -5.16
C SER A 93 6.59 -0.31 -6.69
N LYS A 94 7.68 -0.01 -7.38
CA LYS A 94 7.68 -0.11 -8.83
C LYS A 94 7.66 -1.57 -9.25
N THR A 95 6.89 -1.87 -10.27
CA THR A 95 6.91 -3.21 -10.86
C THR A 95 7.84 -3.21 -12.06
N PRO A 96 8.57 -4.31 -12.25
CA PRO A 96 9.50 -4.41 -13.38
C PRO A 96 8.79 -4.46 -14.71
#